data_4183d91f8a3a74eb4a7395188c9ee2e9
#
_entry.id   4183d91f8a3a74eb4a7395188c9ee2e9
#
_cell.length_a   1.000
_cell.length_b   1.000
_cell.length_c   1.000
_cell.angle_alpha   90.00
_cell.angle_beta   90.00
_cell.angle_gamma   90.00
#
_symmetry.space_group_name_H-M   'P 1'
#
loop_
_entity.id
_entity.type
_entity.pdbx_description
1 polymer ?
#
loop_
_entity_poly.entity_id
_entity_poly.type
_entity_poly.pdbx_seq_one_letter_code
_entity_poly.pdbx_strand_id
1 'polypeptide(L)'
;MAVGVAIVIHFVAWIFIKILGKVLNFNPVEKASVMYSNAANMVIPVVMSVLGDEWVLYSSAFVSVQLVLLWTHCKSMLSNEKGFELKKIYTNINLIAIFIGILLFITKIHIPSVLQGTLKSVGGTVAQLV
;
A
#
# COMPACT_ATOMS: atom_id res chain seq x y z
N MET A 1 -6.14 -15.67 -1.29
CA MET A 1 -5.10 -16.07 -0.33
C MET A 1 -4.13 -14.91 -0.01
N ALA A 2 -3.44 -14.32 -0.98
CA ALA A 2 -2.45 -13.26 -0.75
C ALA A 2 -2.97 -12.03 0.05
N VAL A 3 -4.15 -11.52 -0.29
CA VAL A 3 -4.78 -10.39 0.42
C VAL A 3 -5.07 -10.75 1.90
N GLY A 4 -5.53 -11.96 2.18
CA GLY A 4 -5.77 -12.41 3.55
C GLY A 4 -4.49 -12.45 4.38
N VAL A 5 -3.41 -12.99 3.80
CA VAL A 5 -2.08 -13.01 4.44
C VAL A 5 -1.58 -11.58 4.67
N ALA A 6 -1.75 -10.68 3.70
CA ALA A 6 -1.36 -9.29 3.84
C ALA A 6 -2.10 -8.60 5.02
N ILE A 7 -3.40 -8.82 5.15
CA ILE A 7 -4.20 -8.28 6.26
C ILE A 7 -3.69 -8.81 7.61
N VAL A 8 -3.43 -10.12 7.70
CA VAL A 8 -2.92 -10.73 8.94
C VAL A 8 -1.56 -10.15 9.31
N ILE A 9 -0.64 -10.01 8.36
CA ILE A 9 0.69 -9.41 8.60
C ILE A 9 0.56 -7.98 9.13
N HIS A 10 -0.29 -7.15 8.50
CA HIS A 10 -0.49 -5.77 8.96
C HIS A 10 -1.17 -5.70 10.33
N PHE A 11 -2.07 -6.63 10.63
CA PHE A 11 -2.69 -6.71 11.95
C PHE A 11 -1.68 -7.09 13.04
N VAL A 12 -0.81 -8.07 12.77
CA VAL A 12 0.28 -8.44 13.68
C VAL A 12 1.25 -7.28 13.86
N ALA A 13 1.64 -6.60 12.78
CA ALA A 13 2.49 -5.42 12.84
C ALA A 13 1.85 -4.30 13.68
N TRP A 14 0.55 -4.09 13.57
CA TRP A 14 -0.20 -3.10 14.36
C TRP A 14 -0.18 -3.43 15.86
N ILE A 15 -0.38 -4.70 16.23
CA ILE A 15 -0.27 -5.14 17.64
C ILE A 15 1.16 -4.92 18.14
N PHE A 16 2.14 -5.34 17.36
CA PHE A 16 3.55 -5.22 17.70
C PHE A 16 3.95 -3.75 17.93
N ILE A 17 3.56 -2.85 17.04
CA ILE A 17 3.86 -1.43 17.18
C ILE A 17 3.12 -0.77 18.36
N LYS A 18 1.94 -1.27 18.71
CA LYS A 18 1.21 -0.81 19.90
C LYS A 18 1.96 -1.14 21.19
N ILE A 19 2.52 -2.34 21.28
CA ILE A 19 3.30 -2.80 22.41
C ILE A 19 4.65 -2.09 22.46
N LEU A 20 5.41 -2.14 21.37
CA LEU A 20 6.75 -1.57 21.29
C LEU A 20 6.73 -0.05 21.43
N GLY A 21 5.76 0.60 20.78
CA GLY A 21 5.61 2.06 20.83
C GLY A 21 5.20 2.58 22.21
N LYS A 22 4.61 1.72 23.06
CA LYS A 22 4.35 2.06 24.46
C LYS A 22 5.62 1.89 25.33
N VAL A 23 6.39 0.83 25.09
CA VAL A 23 7.63 0.54 25.83
C VAL A 23 8.72 1.55 25.50
N LEU A 24 8.88 1.90 24.23
CA LEU A 24 9.93 2.80 23.73
C LEU A 24 9.47 4.28 23.63
N ASN A 25 8.23 4.59 24.01
CA ASN A 25 7.65 5.93 23.91
C ASN A 25 7.73 6.54 22.50
N PHE A 26 7.48 5.74 21.47
CA PHE A 26 7.53 6.19 20.08
C PHE A 26 6.53 7.32 19.82
N ASN A 27 6.99 8.34 19.10
CA ASN A 27 6.13 9.37 18.55
C ASN A 27 5.31 8.84 17.35
N PRO A 28 4.28 9.56 16.86
CA PRO A 28 3.46 9.09 15.74
C PRO A 28 4.25 8.82 14.46
N VAL A 29 5.29 9.59 14.17
CA VAL A 29 6.13 9.42 12.98
C VAL A 29 6.96 8.14 13.06
N GLU A 30 7.57 7.87 14.21
CA GLU A 30 8.33 6.64 14.46
C GLU A 30 7.44 5.41 14.36
N LYS A 31 6.22 5.45 14.92
CA LYS A 31 5.23 4.37 14.77
C LYS A 31 4.87 4.13 13.31
N ALA A 32 4.65 5.19 12.55
CA ALA A 32 4.36 5.09 11.13
C ALA A 32 5.52 4.47 10.36
N SER A 33 6.75 4.92 10.62
CA SER A 33 7.96 4.44 9.92
C SER A 33 8.24 2.97 10.18
N VAL A 34 7.97 2.47 11.38
CA VAL A 34 8.16 1.05 11.71
C VAL A 34 7.03 0.19 11.14
N MET A 35 5.79 0.71 11.11
CA MET A 35 4.63 -0.04 10.65
C MET A 35 4.54 -0.12 9.12
N TYR A 36 4.88 0.97 8.43
CA TYR A 36 4.73 1.10 6.98
C TYR A 36 6.09 1.09 6.29
N SER A 37 6.49 -0.09 5.84
CA SER A 37 7.74 -0.25 5.07
C SER A 37 7.59 0.29 3.65
N ASN A 38 8.71 0.59 2.99
CA ASN A 38 8.75 0.97 1.58
C ASN A 38 8.66 -0.27 0.65
N ALA A 39 7.65 -1.12 0.89
CA ALA A 39 7.53 -2.39 0.19
C ALA A 39 7.25 -2.23 -1.31
N ALA A 40 6.52 -1.19 -1.72
CA ALA A 40 6.21 -0.97 -3.13
C ALA A 40 7.47 -0.76 -3.97
N ASN A 41 8.41 0.04 -3.46
CA ASN A 41 9.59 0.43 -4.24
C ASN A 41 10.75 -0.57 -4.10
N MET A 42 10.80 -1.34 -3.02
CA MET A 42 11.89 -2.29 -2.79
C MET A 42 11.49 -3.73 -3.07
N VAL A 43 10.34 -4.17 -2.59
CA VAL A 43 9.95 -5.60 -2.67
C VAL A 43 9.57 -5.99 -4.09
N ILE A 44 8.81 -5.16 -4.81
CA ILE A 44 8.38 -5.50 -6.17
C ILE A 44 9.56 -5.71 -7.12
N PRO A 45 10.54 -4.79 -7.24
CA PRO A 45 11.72 -5.00 -8.08
C PRO A 45 12.54 -6.23 -7.67
N VAL A 46 12.71 -6.49 -6.38
CA VAL A 46 13.44 -7.66 -5.89
C VAL A 46 12.70 -8.96 -6.23
N VAL A 47 11.39 -9.02 -6.01
CA VAL A 47 10.59 -10.19 -6.36
C VAL A 47 10.63 -10.45 -7.86
N MET A 48 10.52 -9.40 -8.67
CA MET A 48 10.59 -9.48 -10.13
C MET A 48 11.93 -10.06 -10.61
N SER A 49 13.03 -9.61 -10.01
CA SER A 49 14.39 -10.03 -10.40
C SER A 49 14.76 -11.44 -9.91
N VAL A 50 14.27 -11.86 -8.75
CA VAL A 50 14.66 -13.13 -8.12
C VAL A 50 13.68 -14.26 -8.40
N LEU A 51 12.38 -13.96 -8.36
CA LEU A 51 11.31 -14.97 -8.45
C LEU A 51 10.58 -14.92 -9.80
N GLY A 52 10.68 -13.82 -10.55
CA GLY A 52 10.01 -13.63 -11.84
C GLY A 52 8.66 -12.93 -11.73
N ASP A 53 8.12 -12.57 -12.90
CA ASP A 53 6.92 -11.74 -13.03
C ASP A 53 5.65 -12.37 -12.43
N GLU A 54 5.57 -13.69 -12.40
CA GLU A 54 4.41 -14.41 -11.85
C GLU A 54 4.19 -14.12 -10.36
N TRP A 55 5.26 -13.88 -9.61
CA TRP A 55 5.22 -13.59 -8.18
C TRP A 55 4.91 -12.13 -7.85
N VAL A 56 5.03 -11.26 -8.84
CA VAL A 56 4.69 -9.81 -8.70
C VAL A 56 3.22 -9.63 -8.34
N LEU A 57 2.33 -10.51 -8.81
CA LEU A 57 0.91 -10.47 -8.46
C LEU A 57 0.67 -10.58 -6.94
N TYR A 58 1.39 -11.48 -6.28
CA TYR A 58 1.27 -11.67 -4.83
C TYR A 58 1.81 -10.48 -4.05
N SER A 59 2.94 -9.93 -4.49
CA SER A 59 3.55 -8.73 -3.93
C SER A 59 2.66 -7.51 -4.13
N SER A 60 2.04 -7.37 -5.29
CA SER A 60 1.09 -6.30 -5.59
C SER A 60 -0.16 -6.35 -4.70
N ALA A 61 -0.66 -7.54 -4.37
CA ALA A 61 -1.76 -7.70 -3.43
C ALA A 61 -1.37 -7.20 -2.02
N PHE A 62 -0.16 -7.52 -1.55
CA PHE A 62 0.35 -7.01 -0.28
C PHE A 62 0.48 -5.50 -0.28
N VAL A 63 1.10 -4.93 -1.32
CA VAL A 63 1.28 -3.49 -1.48
C VAL A 63 -0.06 -2.75 -1.55
N SER A 64 -1.07 -3.32 -2.21
CA SER A 64 -2.41 -2.72 -2.29
C SER A 64 -3.04 -2.57 -0.90
N VAL A 65 -2.97 -3.60 -0.07
CA VAL A 65 -3.45 -3.55 1.33
C VAL A 65 -2.66 -2.50 2.11
N GLN A 66 -1.34 -2.49 1.97
CA GLN A 66 -0.49 -1.51 2.65
C GLN A 66 -0.81 -0.07 2.25
N LEU A 67 -1.04 0.20 0.96
CA LEU A 67 -1.39 1.54 0.48
C LEU A 67 -2.75 2.00 1.03
N VAL A 68 -3.75 1.13 1.09
CA VAL A 68 -5.03 1.45 1.72
C VAL A 68 -4.83 1.85 3.18
N LEU A 69 -4.05 1.09 3.93
CA LEU A 69 -3.76 1.38 5.34
C LEU A 69 -2.91 2.65 5.51
N LEU A 70 -1.97 2.90 4.60
CA LEU A 70 -1.15 4.11 4.60
C LEU A 70 -2.04 5.36 4.44
N TRP A 71 -2.95 5.36 3.47
CA TRP A 71 -3.80 6.51 3.19
C TRP A 71 -4.99 6.67 4.16
N THR A 72 -5.28 5.66 4.96
CA THR A 72 -6.33 5.70 5.99
C THR A 72 -5.73 5.83 7.39
N HIS A 73 -5.16 4.76 7.91
CA HIS A 73 -4.68 4.66 9.29
C HIS A 73 -3.43 5.53 9.53
N CYS A 74 -2.41 5.45 8.67
CA CYS A 74 -1.19 6.22 8.85
C CYS A 74 -1.45 7.72 8.75
N LYS A 75 -2.22 8.15 7.74
CA LYS A 75 -2.62 9.55 7.59
C LYS A 75 -3.37 10.06 8.84
N SER A 76 -4.33 9.29 9.36
CA SER A 76 -5.06 9.65 10.60
C SER A 76 -4.14 9.73 11.82
N MET A 77 -3.14 8.85 11.91
CA MET A 77 -2.18 8.85 13.02
C MET A 77 -1.23 10.06 12.98
N LEU A 78 -0.88 10.54 11.78
CA LEU A 78 0.04 11.67 11.59
C LEU A 78 -0.66 13.03 11.64
N SER A 79 -1.93 13.12 11.23
CA SER A 79 -2.66 14.39 11.12
C SER A 79 -3.12 14.98 12.45
N ASN A 80 -2.92 14.28 13.57
CA ASN A 80 -3.39 14.69 14.90
C ASN A 80 -4.91 15.06 14.97
N GLU A 81 -5.65 14.76 13.90
CA GLU A 81 -7.10 14.98 13.84
C GLU A 81 -7.80 13.91 14.65
N LYS A 82 -8.50 14.33 15.70
CA LYS A 82 -9.34 13.45 16.51
C LYS A 82 -10.59 13.06 15.73
N GLY A 83 -10.50 11.93 15.02
CA GLY A 83 -11.66 11.32 14.38
C GLY A 83 -11.34 10.70 13.03
N PHE A 84 -11.97 9.55 12.79
CA PHE A 84 -11.94 8.84 11.50
C PHE A 84 -12.96 9.54 10.59
N GLU A 85 -12.57 10.62 9.93
CA GLU A 85 -13.47 11.30 8.99
C GLU A 85 -13.62 10.46 7.71
N LEU A 86 -14.62 9.60 7.68
CA LEU A 86 -14.94 8.77 6.52
C LEU A 86 -15.04 9.61 5.23
N LYS A 87 -15.55 10.83 5.32
CA LYS A 87 -15.64 11.73 4.17
C LYS A 87 -14.29 12.04 3.53
N LYS A 88 -13.24 12.25 4.33
CA LYS A 88 -11.87 12.47 3.82
C LYS A 88 -11.26 11.21 3.19
N ILE A 89 -11.71 10.04 3.59
CA ILE A 89 -11.27 8.76 3.02
C ILE A 89 -11.85 8.61 1.61
N TYR A 90 -13.16 8.77 1.43
CA TYR A 90 -13.82 8.64 0.12
C TYR A 90 -13.42 9.71 -0.88
N THR A 91 -12.93 10.87 -0.43
CA THR A 91 -12.47 11.95 -1.30
C THR A 91 -10.98 11.85 -1.63
N ASN A 92 -10.26 10.88 -1.06
CA ASN A 92 -8.84 10.72 -1.30
C ASN A 92 -8.60 10.10 -2.69
N ILE A 93 -7.97 10.87 -3.60
CA ILE A 93 -7.71 10.47 -4.97
C ILE A 93 -6.88 9.17 -5.07
N ASN A 94 -5.97 8.93 -4.11
CA ASN A 94 -5.15 7.71 -4.09
C ASN A 94 -6.00 6.48 -3.76
N LEU A 95 -6.95 6.59 -2.83
CA LEU A 95 -7.88 5.49 -2.52
C LEU A 95 -8.83 5.22 -3.68
N ILE A 96 -9.33 6.26 -4.32
CA ILE A 96 -10.16 6.14 -5.52
C ILE A 96 -9.38 5.41 -6.63
N ALA A 97 -8.12 5.79 -6.88
CA ALA A 97 -7.27 5.15 -7.87
C ALA A 97 -7.01 3.66 -7.56
N ILE A 98 -6.73 3.33 -6.30
CA ILE A 98 -6.55 1.94 -5.86
C ILE A 98 -7.85 1.14 -6.08
N PHE A 99 -9.00 1.72 -5.74
CA PHE A 99 -10.29 1.07 -5.90
C PHE A 99 -10.63 0.80 -7.37
N ILE A 100 -10.35 1.78 -8.24
CA ILE A 100 -10.49 1.62 -9.70
C ILE A 100 -9.54 0.53 -10.21
N GLY A 101 -8.30 0.52 -9.77
CA GLY A 101 -7.32 -0.52 -10.14
C GLY A 101 -7.76 -1.92 -9.75
N ILE A 102 -8.27 -2.10 -8.53
CA ILE A 102 -8.81 -3.37 -8.05
C ILE A 102 -10.04 -3.78 -8.87
N LEU A 103 -10.94 -2.84 -9.17
CA LEU A 103 -12.13 -3.10 -9.97
C LEU A 103 -11.77 -3.58 -11.38
N LEU A 104 -10.83 -2.90 -12.05
CA LEU A 104 -10.31 -3.28 -13.36
C LEU A 104 -9.67 -4.68 -13.34
N PHE A 105 -8.94 -4.99 -12.27
CA PHE A 105 -8.33 -6.31 -12.09
C PHE A 105 -9.37 -7.43 -11.95
N ILE A 106 -10.42 -7.20 -11.15
CA ILE A 106 -11.49 -8.20 -10.93
C ILE A 106 -12.34 -8.38 -12.18
N THR A 107 -12.70 -7.29 -12.85
CA THR A 107 -13.55 -7.31 -14.06
C THR A 107 -12.81 -7.79 -15.30
N LYS A 108 -11.47 -7.91 -15.24
CA LYS A 108 -10.62 -8.30 -16.39
C LYS A 108 -10.87 -7.46 -17.65
N ILE A 109 -11.29 -6.21 -17.49
CA ILE A 109 -11.51 -5.30 -18.59
C ILE A 109 -10.17 -5.02 -19.26
N HIS A 110 -10.11 -5.26 -20.58
CA HIS A 110 -8.93 -4.94 -21.37
C HIS A 110 -8.78 -3.42 -21.51
N ILE A 111 -7.74 -2.90 -20.90
CA ILE A 111 -7.37 -1.49 -21.04
C ILE A 111 -6.76 -1.31 -22.45
N PRO A 112 -7.13 -0.28 -23.23
CA PRO A 112 -6.51 0.01 -24.52
C PRO A 112 -4.98 0.07 -24.42
N SER A 113 -4.29 -0.48 -25.41
CA SER A 113 -2.83 -0.62 -25.41
C SER A 113 -2.07 0.70 -25.19
N VAL A 114 -2.59 1.78 -25.70
CA VAL A 114 -2.03 3.13 -25.52
C VAL A 114 -2.06 3.53 -24.04
N LEU A 115 -3.18 3.33 -23.36
CA LEU A 115 -3.33 3.65 -21.94
C LEU A 115 -2.48 2.73 -21.06
N GLN A 116 -2.43 1.45 -21.42
CA GLN A 116 -1.58 0.47 -20.73
C GLN A 116 -0.08 0.84 -20.84
N GLY A 117 0.38 1.24 -22.02
CA GLY A 117 1.73 1.72 -22.26
C GLY A 117 2.08 2.96 -21.43
N THR A 118 1.15 3.94 -21.40
CA THR A 118 1.32 5.16 -20.61
C THR A 118 1.40 4.85 -19.10
N LEU A 119 0.50 4.04 -18.58
CA LEU A 119 0.50 3.64 -17.16
C LEU A 119 1.80 2.90 -16.79
N LYS A 120 2.28 2.01 -17.66
CA LYS A 120 3.54 1.29 -17.47
C LYS A 120 4.74 2.23 -17.44
N SER A 121 4.78 3.21 -18.35
CA SER A 121 5.86 4.19 -18.43
C SER A 121 5.88 5.09 -17.19
N VAL A 122 4.73 5.62 -16.78
CA VAL A 122 4.61 6.45 -15.56
C VAL A 122 4.97 5.65 -14.31
N GLY A 123 4.46 4.43 -14.18
CA GLY A 123 4.79 3.56 -13.05
C GLY A 123 6.28 3.20 -12.97
N GLY A 124 6.90 2.92 -14.12
CA GLY A 124 8.33 2.65 -14.21
C GLY A 124 9.20 3.86 -13.84
N THR A 125 8.80 5.07 -14.24
CA THR A 125 9.50 6.32 -13.87
C THR A 125 9.47 6.57 -12.37
N VAL A 126 8.32 6.37 -11.74
CA VAL A 126 8.19 6.53 -10.27
C VAL A 126 9.09 5.53 -9.53
N ALA A 127 9.18 4.30 -9.98
CA ALA A 127 10.05 3.28 -9.38
C ALA A 127 11.55 3.59 -9.51
N GLN A 128 11.96 4.39 -10.51
CA GLN A 128 13.35 4.79 -10.73
C GLN A 128 13.76 6.04 -9.94
N LEU A 129 12.79 6.85 -9.51
CA LEU A 129 13.04 8.12 -8.80
C LEU A 129 13.15 7.97 -7.28
N VAL A 130 12.93 6.77 -6.75
CA VAL A 130 12.96 6.44 -5.32
C VAL A 130 14.12 5.50 -5.01
#